data_e95f7de119c89ab5b1f69c167e9e8a92
#
_entry.id   e95f7de119c89ab5b1f69c167e9e8a92
#
_cell.length_a   1.000
_cell.length_b   1.000
_cell.length_c   1.000
_cell.angle_alpha   90.00
_cell.angle_beta   90.00
_cell.angle_gamma   90.00
#
_symmetry.space_group_name_H-M   'P 1'
#
loop_
_entity.id
_entity.type
_entity.pdbx_description
1 polymer ?
#
loop_
_entity_poly.entity_id
_entity_poly.type
_entity_poly.pdbx_seq_one_letter_code
_entity_poly.pdbx_strand_id
1 'polypeptide(L)'
;MKLRTIVRLMLAFVSLVLVAPLNSLPVSAVEAKPAQPAHAQNRNMDLAQEPNPDDRDGDHIPDGMERDGYDVNNDGIPEIDFPKMGADPNHKDIFVEMDYMPGELASEEELDRIVQSFADINISNPDGRTGINLHLDAGAARGPKYNLGGGEQVKWQVLIDDIGNNAGNWARFKASHFNQRRDGLFHYMVWGDYYVQQQNGESGSSGLGQLGGRDFMVTVGKTHWNNNKGNMSDIRVGTFIHELGHNLGLQ
;
A
#
# COMPACT_ATOMS: atom_id res chain seq x y z
N MET A 1 21.65 8.05 -2.40
CA MET A 1 21.88 6.84 -3.24
C MET A 1 20.98 6.95 -4.44
N LYS A 2 21.45 6.76 -5.68
CA LYS A 2 20.63 7.05 -6.87
C LYS A 2 19.52 6.01 -7.02
N LEU A 3 18.31 6.43 -7.40
CA LEU A 3 17.09 5.63 -7.58
C LEU A 3 17.30 4.28 -8.31
N ARG A 4 18.25 4.22 -9.26
CA ARG A 4 18.65 2.99 -9.96
C ARG A 4 19.14 1.87 -9.03
N THR A 5 19.59 2.20 -7.83
CA THR A 5 20.08 1.22 -6.85
C THR A 5 18.93 0.66 -6.02
N ILE A 6 17.90 1.47 -5.75
CA ILE A 6 16.71 1.05 -4.99
C ILE A 6 15.88 0.06 -5.82
N VAL A 7 15.65 0.35 -7.11
CA VAL A 7 14.92 -0.55 -8.01
C VAL A 7 15.69 -1.87 -8.25
N ARG A 8 17.04 -1.84 -8.29
CA ARG A 8 17.85 -3.06 -8.38
C ARG A 8 17.91 -3.86 -7.08
N LEU A 9 17.77 -3.21 -5.94
CA LEU A 9 17.72 -3.89 -4.64
C LEU A 9 16.39 -4.64 -4.46
N MET A 10 15.27 -4.12 -4.99
CA MET A 10 13.97 -4.79 -4.98
C MET A 10 13.98 -6.11 -5.80
N LEU A 11 14.76 -6.19 -6.88
CA LEU A 11 14.88 -7.39 -7.71
C LEU A 11 15.83 -8.48 -7.12
N ALA A 12 16.65 -8.14 -6.13
CA ALA A 12 17.65 -9.05 -5.56
C ALA A 12 17.17 -9.84 -4.33
N PHE A 13 16.04 -9.49 -3.72
CA PHE A 13 15.55 -10.17 -2.51
C PHE A 13 14.52 -11.28 -2.77
N VAL A 14 14.16 -11.57 -4.03
CA VAL A 14 13.15 -12.58 -4.41
C VAL A 14 13.71 -14.01 -4.53
N SER A 15 15.00 -14.27 -4.28
CA SER A 15 15.58 -15.59 -4.51
C SER A 15 16.36 -16.11 -3.32
N LEU A 16 15.68 -16.60 -2.28
CA LEU A 16 16.18 -17.71 -1.47
C LEU A 16 15.05 -18.45 -0.75
N VAL A 17 14.28 -19.25 -1.48
CA VAL A 17 13.48 -20.35 -0.89
C VAL A 17 14.30 -21.61 -1.00
N LEU A 18 14.74 -22.12 0.14
CA LEU A 18 15.43 -23.39 0.25
C LEU A 18 14.41 -24.52 0.05
N VAL A 19 14.49 -25.22 -1.08
CA VAL A 19 13.69 -26.44 -1.35
C VAL A 19 14.41 -27.65 -0.76
N ALA A 20 13.81 -28.28 0.26
CA ALA A 20 14.21 -29.58 0.73
C ALA A 20 13.57 -30.69 -0.13
N PRO A 21 14.25 -31.82 -0.40
CA PRO A 21 13.71 -32.87 -1.25
C PRO A 21 12.66 -33.71 -0.51
N LEU A 22 11.47 -33.82 -1.11
CA LEU A 22 10.43 -34.76 -0.70
C LEU A 22 10.67 -36.12 -1.33
N ASN A 23 10.78 -37.15 -0.49
CA ASN A 23 10.85 -38.56 -0.89
C ASN A 23 9.54 -38.99 -1.56
N SER A 24 9.69 -39.65 -2.70
CA SER A 24 8.62 -40.18 -3.54
C SER A 24 7.97 -41.43 -2.94
N LEU A 25 6.65 -41.44 -2.82
CA LEU A 25 5.82 -42.64 -2.72
C LEU A 25 5.11 -42.88 -4.06
N PRO A 26 4.90 -44.15 -4.48
CA PRO A 26 4.32 -44.44 -5.77
C PRO A 26 2.80 -44.24 -5.76
N VAL A 27 2.29 -43.44 -6.70
CA VAL A 27 0.85 -43.31 -6.96
C VAL A 27 0.48 -44.15 -8.19
N SER A 28 -0.50 -45.03 -8.02
CA SER A 28 -1.09 -45.84 -9.08
C SER A 28 -1.73 -44.97 -10.17
N ALA A 29 -1.43 -45.33 -11.42
CA ALA A 29 -1.98 -44.67 -12.59
C ALA A 29 -3.48 -44.89 -12.71
N VAL A 30 -4.26 -43.80 -12.72
CA VAL A 30 -5.61 -43.78 -13.26
C VAL A 30 -5.54 -43.06 -14.60
N GLU A 31 -5.92 -43.78 -15.66
CA GLU A 31 -5.98 -43.22 -17.01
C GLU A 31 -6.96 -42.06 -17.10
N ALA A 32 -6.47 -40.86 -17.37
CA ALA A 32 -7.28 -39.69 -17.64
C ALA A 32 -7.48 -39.51 -19.15
N LYS A 33 -8.74 -39.42 -19.55
CA LYS A 33 -9.21 -39.12 -20.91
C LYS A 33 -8.58 -37.78 -21.37
N PRO A 34 -8.12 -37.69 -22.65
CA PRO A 34 -7.51 -36.43 -23.12
C PRO A 34 -8.48 -35.29 -23.14
N ALA A 35 -8.13 -34.23 -22.39
CA ALA A 35 -8.83 -32.94 -22.44
C ALA A 35 -8.49 -32.24 -23.78
N GLN A 36 -9.51 -31.71 -24.44
CA GLN A 36 -9.37 -30.83 -25.58
C GLN A 36 -8.54 -29.59 -25.22
N PRO A 37 -7.73 -29.06 -26.15
CA PRO A 37 -6.96 -27.88 -25.89
C PRO A 37 -7.90 -26.70 -25.69
N ALA A 38 -7.88 -26.14 -24.46
CA ALA A 38 -8.45 -24.84 -24.20
C ALA A 38 -7.71 -23.81 -25.08
N HIS A 39 -8.48 -23.08 -25.89
CA HIS A 39 -7.96 -21.94 -26.63
C HIS A 39 -7.21 -21.03 -25.66
N ALA A 40 -5.91 -20.94 -25.81
CA ALA A 40 -5.10 -19.90 -25.22
C ALA A 40 -5.61 -18.57 -25.81
N GLN A 41 -6.51 -17.92 -25.09
CA GLN A 41 -6.78 -16.50 -25.33
C GLN A 41 -5.52 -15.77 -24.93
N ASN A 42 -4.79 -15.36 -25.96
CA ASN A 42 -3.69 -14.44 -25.89
C ASN A 42 -4.26 -13.13 -25.32
N ARG A 43 -4.26 -12.99 -23.99
CA ARG A 43 -4.50 -11.70 -23.36
C ARG A 43 -3.22 -10.89 -23.57
N ASN A 44 -3.16 -10.25 -24.73
CA ASN A 44 -2.37 -9.04 -24.85
C ASN A 44 -2.92 -8.12 -23.75
N MET A 45 -2.15 -7.94 -22.68
CA MET A 45 -2.32 -6.84 -21.78
C MET A 45 -1.91 -5.58 -22.53
N ASP A 46 -2.80 -5.12 -23.41
CA ASP A 46 -2.78 -3.76 -23.89
C ASP A 46 -3.35 -2.92 -22.77
N LEU A 47 -2.46 -2.43 -21.90
CA LEU A 47 -2.79 -1.57 -20.77
C LEU A 47 -2.99 -0.10 -21.22
N ALA A 48 -3.42 0.12 -22.44
CA ALA A 48 -4.07 1.35 -22.82
C ALA A 48 -5.55 1.21 -22.45
N GLN A 49 -5.86 1.39 -21.18
CA GLN A 49 -7.23 1.64 -20.76
C GLN A 49 -7.68 2.91 -21.47
N GLU A 50 -8.77 2.81 -22.28
CA GLU A 50 -9.35 4.00 -22.92
C GLU A 50 -9.57 5.05 -21.84
N PRO A 51 -9.22 6.33 -22.09
CA PRO A 51 -9.37 7.37 -21.09
C PRO A 51 -10.80 7.39 -20.59
N ASN A 52 -11.01 7.15 -19.29
CA ASN A 52 -12.31 7.35 -18.68
C ASN A 52 -12.59 8.86 -18.67
N PRO A 53 -13.64 9.35 -19.33
CA PRO A 53 -13.90 10.80 -19.38
C PRO A 53 -14.18 11.41 -18.01
N ASP A 54 -14.50 10.58 -17.02
CA ASP A 54 -14.76 11.00 -15.65
C ASP A 54 -13.55 10.80 -14.70
N ASP A 55 -12.42 10.30 -15.21
CA ASP A 55 -11.15 10.06 -14.49
C ASP A 55 -10.03 10.17 -15.53
N ARG A 56 -9.55 11.37 -15.72
CA ARG A 56 -8.71 11.75 -16.86
C ARG A 56 -7.28 11.25 -16.76
N ASP A 57 -6.73 11.22 -15.56
CA ASP A 57 -5.37 10.75 -15.32
C ASP A 57 -5.31 9.26 -14.99
N GLY A 58 -6.45 8.65 -14.65
CA GLY A 58 -6.59 7.20 -14.44
C GLY A 58 -6.02 6.74 -13.11
N ASP A 59 -6.23 7.48 -12.03
CA ASP A 59 -5.80 7.13 -10.68
C ASP A 59 -6.92 6.52 -9.83
N HIS A 60 -8.13 6.40 -10.42
CA HIS A 60 -9.37 5.90 -9.82
C HIS A 60 -10.06 6.88 -8.85
N ILE A 61 -9.67 8.15 -8.85
CA ILE A 61 -10.42 9.23 -8.22
C ILE A 61 -11.13 10.00 -9.35
N PRO A 62 -12.46 10.08 -9.37
CA PRO A 62 -13.15 10.81 -10.42
C PRO A 62 -12.81 12.29 -10.44
N ASP A 63 -12.56 12.87 -11.63
CA ASP A 63 -12.28 14.31 -11.85
C ASP A 63 -13.22 15.24 -11.05
N GLY A 64 -14.49 14.85 -10.91
CA GLY A 64 -15.48 15.61 -10.15
C GLY A 64 -15.17 15.65 -8.65
N MET A 65 -14.72 14.54 -8.09
CA MET A 65 -14.31 14.49 -6.68
C MET A 65 -13.05 15.31 -6.42
N GLU A 66 -12.12 15.26 -7.36
CA GLU A 66 -10.87 16.05 -7.24
C GLU A 66 -11.10 17.55 -7.33
N ARG A 67 -12.07 18.00 -8.14
CA ARG A 67 -12.41 19.42 -8.27
C ARG A 67 -13.31 19.93 -7.16
N ASP A 68 -14.30 19.13 -6.74
CA ASP A 68 -15.43 19.61 -5.94
C ASP A 68 -15.46 18.97 -4.54
N GLY A 69 -14.62 17.93 -4.32
CA GLY A 69 -14.67 17.09 -3.11
C GLY A 69 -15.70 15.98 -3.21
N TYR A 70 -15.74 15.13 -2.20
CA TYR A 70 -16.71 14.04 -2.08
C TYR A 70 -17.76 14.36 -1.04
N ASP A 71 -18.92 14.78 -1.49
CA ASP A 71 -20.11 15.10 -0.71
C ASP A 71 -21.05 13.89 -0.72
N VAL A 72 -21.02 13.10 0.35
CA VAL A 72 -21.75 11.84 0.46
C VAL A 72 -23.25 12.07 0.64
N ASN A 73 -23.61 13.14 1.33
CA ASN A 73 -24.99 13.42 1.73
C ASN A 73 -25.70 14.46 0.83
N ASN A 74 -24.96 15.07 -0.13
CA ASN A 74 -25.42 16.09 -1.06
C ASN A 74 -25.94 17.37 -0.36
N ASP A 75 -25.32 17.78 0.73
CA ASP A 75 -25.66 19.03 1.45
C ASP A 75 -24.84 20.24 0.97
N GLY A 76 -23.92 20.04 0.04
CA GLY A 76 -23.04 21.05 -0.53
C GLY A 76 -21.75 21.26 0.27
N ILE A 77 -21.50 20.44 1.27
CA ILE A 77 -20.27 20.45 2.07
C ILE A 77 -19.59 19.10 1.95
N PRO A 78 -18.44 18.98 1.25
CA PRO A 78 -17.81 17.70 1.05
C PRO A 78 -17.25 17.13 2.36
N GLU A 79 -17.55 15.86 2.67
CA GLU A 79 -16.94 15.13 3.76
C GLU A 79 -15.47 14.84 3.52
N ILE A 80 -15.04 14.77 2.24
CA ILE A 80 -13.64 14.68 1.85
C ILE A 80 -13.37 15.78 0.84
N ASP A 81 -12.63 16.77 1.27
CA ASP A 81 -12.27 17.96 0.48
C ASP A 81 -10.96 17.68 -0.31
N PHE A 82 -11.07 16.86 -1.36
CA PHE A 82 -9.94 16.49 -2.20
C PHE A 82 -9.19 17.69 -2.77
N PRO A 83 -9.86 18.75 -3.28
CA PRO A 83 -9.16 19.96 -3.74
C PRO A 83 -8.27 20.57 -2.66
N LYS A 84 -8.76 20.65 -1.42
CA LYS A 84 -7.99 21.19 -0.30
C LYS A 84 -6.86 20.25 0.13
N MET A 85 -7.00 18.97 -0.12
CA MET A 85 -5.95 17.97 0.12
C MET A 85 -4.90 17.94 -0.98
N GLY A 86 -5.13 18.64 -2.11
CA GLY A 86 -4.16 18.81 -3.18
C GLY A 86 -4.34 17.88 -4.38
N ALA A 87 -5.52 17.23 -4.52
CA ALA A 87 -5.83 16.45 -5.71
C ALA A 87 -5.85 17.29 -6.98
N ASP A 88 -5.44 16.70 -8.10
CA ASP A 88 -5.36 17.36 -9.42
C ASP A 88 -5.87 16.40 -10.52
N PRO A 89 -7.03 16.66 -11.16
CA PRO A 89 -7.61 15.79 -12.20
C PRO A 89 -6.71 15.52 -13.40
N ASN A 90 -5.53 16.07 -13.46
CA ASN A 90 -4.58 15.89 -14.54
C ASN A 90 -3.25 15.27 -14.07
N HIS A 91 -3.14 14.90 -12.79
CA HIS A 91 -1.91 14.34 -12.23
C HIS A 91 -2.24 13.31 -11.15
N LYS A 92 -1.97 12.05 -11.42
CA LYS A 92 -2.30 10.91 -10.54
C LYS A 92 -2.00 11.17 -9.07
N ASP A 93 -3.00 10.93 -8.25
CA ASP A 93 -2.97 11.10 -6.81
C ASP A 93 -3.11 9.74 -6.08
N ILE A 94 -2.41 9.56 -5.00
CA ILE A 94 -2.61 8.45 -4.07
C ILE A 94 -2.74 9.03 -2.66
N PHE A 95 -3.79 8.67 -1.96
CA PHE A 95 -4.02 9.08 -0.57
C PHE A 95 -3.81 7.91 0.39
N VAL A 96 -3.07 8.15 1.48
CA VAL A 96 -2.79 7.14 2.51
C VAL A 96 -3.06 7.72 3.89
N GLU A 97 -4.02 7.16 4.61
CA GLU A 97 -4.23 7.43 6.02
C GLU A 97 -3.32 6.51 6.85
N MET A 98 -2.57 7.09 7.77
CA MET A 98 -1.54 6.40 8.53
C MET A 98 -1.83 6.47 10.03
N ASP A 99 -2.22 5.36 10.63
CA ASP A 99 -2.19 5.22 12.07
C ASP A 99 -0.83 4.72 12.56
N TYR A 100 -0.54 4.93 13.83
CA TYR A 100 0.76 4.58 14.36
C TYR A 100 0.73 4.21 15.83
N MET A 101 1.50 3.21 16.20
CA MET A 101 1.75 2.87 17.59
C MET A 101 2.73 3.85 18.24
N PRO A 102 2.73 3.98 19.59
CA PRO A 102 3.60 4.90 20.29
C PRO A 102 5.08 4.74 19.90
N GLY A 103 5.68 5.79 19.34
CA GLY A 103 7.07 5.83 18.94
C GLY A 103 7.38 5.21 17.57
N GLU A 104 6.38 4.69 16.85
CA GLU A 104 6.60 4.00 15.55
C GLU A 104 6.36 4.88 14.33
N LEU A 105 5.69 6.03 14.46
CA LEU A 105 5.45 6.92 13.32
C LEU A 105 6.76 7.39 12.67
N ALA A 106 6.83 7.28 11.35
CA ALA A 106 7.94 7.79 10.56
C ALA A 106 8.20 9.29 10.81
N SER A 107 9.45 9.70 10.75
CA SER A 107 9.83 11.11 10.83
C SER A 107 9.37 11.88 9.57
N GLU A 108 9.31 13.22 9.66
CA GLU A 108 8.98 14.04 8.48
C GLU A 108 9.98 13.81 7.34
N GLU A 109 11.28 13.67 7.64
CA GLU A 109 12.30 13.36 6.64
C GLU A 109 12.05 12.01 5.94
N GLU A 110 11.62 10.99 6.70
CA GLU A 110 11.25 9.70 6.13
C GLU A 110 10.01 9.82 5.23
N LEU A 111 8.99 10.56 5.66
CA LEU A 111 7.79 10.82 4.87
C LEU A 111 8.12 11.63 3.60
N ASP A 112 8.97 12.64 3.70
CA ASP A 112 9.45 13.41 2.54
C ASP A 112 10.14 12.51 1.51
N ARG A 113 10.96 11.57 1.96
CA ARG A 113 11.64 10.60 1.09
C ARG A 113 10.66 9.64 0.43
N ILE A 114 9.63 9.21 1.13
CA ILE A 114 8.56 8.36 0.57
C ILE A 114 7.83 9.14 -0.53
N VAL A 115 7.36 10.35 -0.24
CA VAL A 115 6.66 11.21 -1.23
C VAL A 115 7.54 11.47 -2.45
N GLN A 116 8.81 11.83 -2.24
CA GLN A 116 9.74 12.07 -3.34
C GLN A 116 9.96 10.83 -4.22
N SER A 117 9.94 9.63 -3.63
CA SER A 117 10.10 8.40 -4.38
C SER A 117 8.95 8.16 -5.38
N PHE A 118 7.72 8.56 -5.03
CA PHE A 118 6.57 8.49 -5.92
C PHE A 118 6.58 9.61 -6.97
N ALA A 119 6.98 10.81 -6.59
CA ALA A 119 7.14 11.92 -7.53
C ALA A 119 8.22 11.66 -8.61
N ASP A 120 9.23 10.84 -8.29
CA ASP A 120 10.31 10.48 -9.22
C ASP A 120 9.97 9.28 -10.13
N ILE A 121 8.78 8.67 -10.02
CA ILE A 121 8.37 7.57 -10.89
C ILE A 121 8.15 8.11 -12.29
N ASN A 122 8.65 7.39 -13.32
CA ASN A 122 8.49 7.78 -14.71
C ASN A 122 7.14 7.32 -15.27
N ILE A 123 6.05 7.83 -14.71
CA ILE A 123 4.67 7.65 -15.20
C ILE A 123 4.19 8.99 -15.74
N SER A 124 3.68 9.02 -16.96
CA SER A 124 3.19 10.26 -17.59
C SER A 124 1.78 10.60 -17.09
N ASN A 125 1.51 11.89 -16.99
CA ASN A 125 0.21 12.44 -16.64
C ASN A 125 -0.32 13.35 -17.74
N PRO A 126 -1.64 13.64 -17.78
CA PRO A 126 -2.25 14.56 -18.73
C PRO A 126 -1.70 15.98 -18.69
N ASP A 127 -1.20 16.44 -17.56
CA ASP A 127 -0.56 17.75 -17.38
C ASP A 127 0.84 17.85 -18.01
N GLY A 128 1.35 16.76 -18.60
CA GLY A 128 2.67 16.68 -19.23
C GLY A 128 3.82 16.47 -18.27
N ARG A 129 3.58 16.35 -16.97
CA ARG A 129 4.58 15.98 -15.97
C ARG A 129 4.63 14.46 -15.78
N THR A 130 5.66 13.97 -15.13
CA THR A 130 5.76 12.58 -14.68
C THR A 130 5.67 12.51 -13.16
N GLY A 131 5.35 11.33 -12.63
CA GLY A 131 5.28 11.07 -11.21
C GLY A 131 3.88 10.79 -10.72
N ILE A 132 3.76 10.61 -9.43
CA ILE A 132 2.51 10.43 -8.69
C ILE A 132 2.56 11.37 -7.47
N ASN A 133 1.52 12.14 -7.26
CA ASN A 133 1.33 12.90 -6.03
C ASN A 133 0.91 11.96 -4.91
N LEU A 134 1.79 11.69 -3.96
CA LEU A 134 1.48 10.87 -2.80
C LEU A 134 1.11 11.76 -1.62
N HIS A 135 -0.14 11.68 -1.18
CA HIS A 135 -0.70 12.43 -0.07
C HIS A 135 -0.75 11.56 1.19
N LEU A 136 0.07 11.88 2.16
CA LEU A 136 0.20 11.13 3.41
C LEU A 136 -0.53 11.86 4.54
N ASP A 137 -1.33 11.13 5.32
CA ASP A 137 -2.09 11.66 6.44
C ASP A 137 -1.69 10.97 7.75
N ALA A 138 -0.85 11.64 8.54
CA ALA A 138 -0.44 11.23 9.89
C ALA A 138 -1.21 12.00 10.97
N GLY A 139 -2.27 12.72 10.60
CA GLY A 139 -2.97 13.64 11.48
C GLY A 139 -2.04 14.74 12.01
N ALA A 140 -2.36 15.24 13.20
CA ALA A 140 -1.62 16.36 13.79
C ALA A 140 -0.17 16.05 14.22
N ALA A 141 0.26 14.78 14.14
CA ALA A 141 1.56 14.37 14.70
C ALA A 141 2.77 14.81 13.87
N ARG A 142 2.57 15.17 12.59
CA ARG A 142 3.64 15.56 11.65
C ARG A 142 3.40 16.92 10.99
N GLY A 143 2.68 17.81 11.69
CA GLY A 143 2.42 19.15 11.19
C GLY A 143 1.44 19.24 10.03
N PRO A 144 1.22 20.46 9.48
CA PRO A 144 0.17 20.69 8.48
C PRO A 144 0.37 19.94 7.16
N LYS A 145 1.62 19.67 6.77
CA LYS A 145 1.96 18.98 5.51
C LYS A 145 1.40 17.56 5.45
N TYR A 146 1.34 16.90 6.60
CA TYR A 146 0.92 15.51 6.73
C TYR A 146 -0.34 15.36 7.57
N ASN A 147 -1.20 16.38 7.56
CA ASN A 147 -2.46 16.42 8.29
C ASN A 147 -3.62 16.68 7.33
N LEU A 148 -4.27 15.61 6.88
CA LEU A 148 -5.45 15.65 6.03
C LEU A 148 -6.74 15.34 6.83
N GLY A 149 -6.65 15.36 8.17
CA GLY A 149 -7.78 15.21 9.08
C GLY A 149 -8.08 13.77 9.50
N GLY A 150 -7.21 12.82 9.18
CA GLY A 150 -7.21 11.44 9.70
C GLY A 150 -5.89 11.15 10.40
N GLY A 151 -5.52 9.87 10.46
CA GLY A 151 -4.28 9.41 11.08
C GLY A 151 -4.17 9.72 12.57
N GLU A 152 -4.09 8.68 13.39
CA GLU A 152 -4.06 8.85 14.85
C GLU A 152 -3.06 7.92 15.54
N GLN A 153 -2.67 8.28 16.75
CA GLN A 153 -1.91 7.37 17.60
C GLN A 153 -2.83 6.32 18.19
N VAL A 154 -2.63 5.07 17.80
CA VAL A 154 -3.36 3.91 18.34
C VAL A 154 -2.62 3.30 19.51
N LYS A 155 -3.33 2.52 20.34
CA LYS A 155 -2.69 1.76 21.42
C LYS A 155 -1.77 0.68 20.84
N TRP A 156 -0.64 0.48 21.51
CA TRP A 156 0.23 -0.65 21.18
C TRP A 156 -0.53 -1.97 21.30
N GLN A 157 -0.46 -2.79 20.28
CA GLN A 157 -1.00 -4.13 20.23
C GLN A 157 -0.25 -4.96 19.20
N VAL A 158 -0.36 -6.28 19.32
CA VAL A 158 0.17 -7.19 18.31
C VAL A 158 -0.72 -7.13 17.08
N LEU A 159 -0.13 -6.87 15.92
CA LEU A 159 -0.82 -6.97 14.64
C LEU A 159 -0.83 -8.42 14.17
N ILE A 160 -1.76 -8.78 13.31
CA ILE A 160 -1.93 -10.14 12.79
C ILE A 160 -1.95 -10.10 11.26
N ASP A 161 -1.45 -11.17 10.63
CA ASP A 161 -1.36 -11.34 9.19
C ASP A 161 -2.69 -11.67 8.49
N ASP A 162 -3.76 -11.02 8.93
CA ASP A 162 -5.10 -11.28 8.39
C ASP A 162 -5.65 -10.10 7.56
N ILE A 163 -4.78 -9.27 6.99
CA ILE A 163 -5.12 -8.22 6.03
C ILE A 163 -5.89 -8.85 4.86
N GLY A 164 -7.02 -8.23 4.49
CA GLY A 164 -7.91 -8.74 3.46
C GLY A 164 -8.96 -9.74 3.97
N ASN A 165 -8.89 -10.19 5.22
CA ASN A 165 -9.95 -10.97 5.85
C ASN A 165 -10.99 -10.03 6.50
N ASN A 166 -12.13 -9.85 5.85
CA ASN A 166 -13.20 -8.93 6.29
C ASN A 166 -13.81 -9.26 7.66
N ALA A 167 -13.53 -10.43 8.23
CA ALA A 167 -13.96 -10.83 9.56
C ALA A 167 -12.79 -10.95 10.56
N GLY A 168 -11.58 -10.64 10.13
CA GLY A 168 -10.34 -10.79 10.88
C GLY A 168 -10.10 -9.72 11.94
N ASN A 169 -8.94 -9.80 12.57
CA ASN A 169 -8.50 -8.81 13.55
C ASN A 169 -8.18 -7.48 12.88
N TRP A 170 -7.54 -7.51 11.70
CA TRP A 170 -7.27 -6.33 10.92
C TRP A 170 -8.55 -5.55 10.56
N ALA A 171 -9.58 -6.25 10.09
CA ALA A 171 -10.84 -5.60 9.72
C ALA A 171 -11.51 -4.92 10.93
N ARG A 172 -11.47 -5.54 12.12
CA ARG A 172 -11.98 -4.92 13.35
C ARG A 172 -11.15 -3.73 13.79
N PHE A 173 -9.83 -3.84 13.67
CA PHE A 173 -8.91 -2.76 13.96
C PHE A 173 -9.18 -1.55 13.03
N LYS A 174 -9.20 -1.79 11.70
CA LYS A 174 -9.51 -0.77 10.69
C LYS A 174 -10.87 -0.12 10.96
N ALA A 175 -11.91 -0.90 11.24
CA ALA A 175 -13.24 -0.36 11.53
C ALA A 175 -13.30 0.56 12.76
N SER A 176 -12.34 0.45 13.68
CA SER A 176 -12.28 1.26 14.89
C SER A 176 -11.48 2.55 14.74
N HIS A 177 -10.60 2.63 13.74
CA HIS A 177 -9.62 3.70 13.60
C HIS A 177 -9.71 4.44 12.27
N PHE A 178 -9.93 3.72 11.18
CA PHE A 178 -10.00 4.31 9.85
C PHE A 178 -11.31 5.08 9.61
N ASN A 179 -11.22 6.25 9.01
CA ASN A 179 -12.42 7.00 8.62
C ASN A 179 -13.17 6.28 7.48
N GLN A 180 -14.28 5.66 7.80
CA GLN A 180 -15.08 4.86 6.87
C GLN A 180 -15.58 5.65 5.64
N ARG A 181 -15.65 6.98 5.68
CA ARG A 181 -15.98 7.80 4.51
C ARG A 181 -14.87 7.81 3.46
N ARG A 182 -13.64 7.45 3.85
CA ARG A 182 -12.46 7.33 2.98
C ARG A 182 -12.31 5.94 2.36
N ASP A 183 -13.14 4.98 2.76
CA ASP A 183 -13.05 3.61 2.24
C ASP A 183 -13.27 3.57 0.73
N GLY A 184 -12.41 2.83 0.04
CA GLY A 184 -12.37 2.82 -1.43
C GLY A 184 -11.64 4.00 -2.09
N LEU A 185 -11.33 5.07 -1.36
CA LEU A 185 -10.64 6.27 -1.87
C LEU A 185 -9.21 6.40 -1.33
N PHE A 186 -9.01 6.04 -0.06
CA PHE A 186 -7.71 6.06 0.59
C PHE A 186 -7.16 4.65 0.77
N HIS A 187 -5.85 4.54 0.74
CA HIS A 187 -5.16 3.42 1.35
C HIS A 187 -5.12 3.62 2.87
N TYR A 188 -5.16 2.52 3.62
CA TYR A 188 -5.05 2.54 5.07
C TYR A 188 -3.82 1.76 5.52
N MET A 189 -3.02 2.36 6.40
CA MET A 189 -1.84 1.68 6.91
C MET A 189 -1.62 1.91 8.40
N VAL A 190 -0.79 1.04 8.99
CA VAL A 190 -0.35 1.17 10.38
C VAL A 190 1.17 1.06 10.47
N TRP A 191 1.77 2.05 11.15
CA TRP A 191 3.14 1.93 11.65
C TRP A 191 3.10 1.17 12.97
N GLY A 192 3.53 -0.09 12.95
CA GLY A 192 3.51 -1.00 14.10
C GLY A 192 4.89 -1.48 14.51
N ASP A 193 4.96 -2.15 15.65
CA ASP A 193 6.19 -2.73 16.18
C ASP A 193 6.54 -4.03 15.44
N TYR A 194 5.63 -4.99 15.45
CA TYR A 194 5.72 -6.27 14.73
C TYR A 194 4.32 -6.85 14.48
N TYR A 195 4.25 -7.89 13.68
CA TYR A 195 3.04 -8.69 13.55
C TYR A 195 3.30 -10.18 13.75
N VAL A 196 2.26 -10.94 14.04
CA VAL A 196 2.31 -12.38 14.16
C VAL A 196 1.59 -13.05 13.02
N GLN A 197 2.16 -14.15 12.54
CA GLN A 197 1.52 -15.05 11.62
C GLN A 197 0.64 -16.02 12.41
N GLN A 198 -0.61 -16.20 11.99
CA GLN A 198 -1.58 -17.02 12.71
C GLN A 198 -1.10 -18.45 12.98
N GLN A 199 -0.22 -18.97 12.14
CA GLN A 199 0.28 -20.35 12.25
C GLN A 199 1.72 -20.48 12.74
N ASN A 200 2.54 -19.42 12.60
CA ASN A 200 3.99 -19.49 12.77
C ASN A 200 4.55 -18.56 13.86
N GLY A 201 3.70 -17.86 14.60
CA GLY A 201 4.14 -16.92 15.64
C GLY A 201 4.65 -15.58 15.08
N GLU A 202 5.65 -14.99 15.73
CA GLU A 202 6.18 -13.67 15.34
C GLU A 202 6.78 -13.68 13.94
N SER A 203 6.39 -12.69 13.13
CA SER A 203 6.96 -12.49 11.80
C SER A 203 8.27 -11.73 11.86
N GLY A 204 9.26 -12.21 11.13
CA GLY A 204 10.49 -11.45 10.87
C GLY A 204 10.39 -10.50 9.68
N SER A 205 9.22 -10.37 9.05
CA SER A 205 9.00 -9.45 7.94
C SER A 205 8.89 -8.01 8.42
N SER A 206 9.36 -7.08 7.59
CA SER A 206 9.29 -5.64 7.85
C SER A 206 7.90 -5.03 7.63
N GLY A 207 7.02 -5.72 6.92
CA GLY A 207 5.66 -5.27 6.62
C GLY A 207 4.82 -6.36 6.00
N LEU A 208 3.59 -6.00 5.68
CA LEU A 208 2.63 -6.82 4.95
C LEU A 208 1.64 -5.92 4.21
N GLY A 209 1.49 -6.10 2.89
CA GLY A 209 0.54 -5.39 2.04
C GLY A 209 -0.44 -6.33 1.35
N GLN A 210 -1.69 -5.93 1.22
CA GLN A 210 -2.69 -6.64 0.45
C GLN A 210 -2.45 -6.42 -1.05
N LEU A 211 -2.14 -7.47 -1.79
CA LEU A 211 -1.93 -7.38 -3.24
C LEU A 211 -3.20 -6.92 -3.96
N GLY A 212 -3.13 -5.80 -4.67
CA GLY A 212 -4.26 -5.19 -5.36
C GLY A 212 -5.38 -4.71 -4.43
N GLY A 213 -5.09 -4.57 -3.12
CA GLY A 213 -6.00 -4.04 -2.11
C GLY A 213 -5.67 -2.61 -1.72
N ARG A 214 -6.10 -2.21 -0.52
CA ARG A 214 -5.87 -0.85 -0.01
C ARG A 214 -5.28 -0.80 1.39
N ASP A 215 -4.98 -1.96 1.96
CA ASP A 215 -4.51 -2.07 3.33
C ASP A 215 -3.07 -2.58 3.39
N PHE A 216 -2.26 -2.01 4.27
CA PHE A 216 -0.91 -2.50 4.54
C PHE A 216 -0.42 -2.11 5.95
N MET A 217 0.68 -2.71 6.38
CA MET A 217 1.37 -2.35 7.62
C MET A 217 2.88 -2.31 7.42
N VAL A 218 3.54 -1.44 8.16
CA VAL A 218 5.00 -1.40 8.31
C VAL A 218 5.33 -1.72 9.76
N THR A 219 6.08 -2.80 9.98
CA THR A 219 6.29 -3.40 11.29
C THR A 219 7.78 -3.56 11.59
N VAL A 220 8.47 -2.44 11.62
CA VAL A 220 9.92 -2.34 11.91
C VAL A 220 10.16 -1.60 13.23
N GLY A 221 9.34 -1.92 14.23
CA GLY A 221 9.39 -1.27 15.52
C GLY A 221 10.61 -1.66 16.34
N LYS A 222 10.82 -0.88 17.39
CA LYS A 222 12.04 -0.95 18.21
C LYS A 222 12.19 -2.24 18.98
N THR A 223 11.10 -2.92 19.31
CA THR A 223 11.15 -4.12 20.14
C THR A 223 11.78 -5.31 19.39
N HIS A 224 11.45 -5.49 18.12
CA HIS A 224 11.90 -6.62 17.32
C HIS A 224 13.06 -6.29 16.38
N TRP A 225 13.20 -5.03 15.98
CA TRP A 225 14.21 -4.58 15.03
C TRP A 225 15.39 -3.86 15.64
N ASN A 226 15.46 -3.77 16.98
CA ASN A 226 16.51 -3.07 17.75
C ASN A 226 17.95 -3.43 17.38
N ASN A 227 18.19 -4.66 16.98
CA ASN A 227 19.50 -5.19 16.65
C ASN A 227 19.75 -5.23 15.15
N ASN A 228 18.89 -4.62 14.36
CA ASN A 228 19.07 -4.59 12.92
C ASN A 228 20.28 -3.74 12.57
N LYS A 229 21.18 -4.31 11.79
CA LYS A 229 22.47 -3.70 11.43
C LYS A 229 22.36 -2.73 10.26
N GLY A 230 21.15 -2.53 9.73
CA GLY A 230 20.90 -1.62 8.63
C GLY A 230 20.62 -0.18 9.09
N ASN A 231 20.52 0.72 8.12
CA ASN A 231 19.96 2.04 8.37
C ASN A 231 18.42 1.88 8.52
N MET A 232 17.93 2.00 9.73
CA MET A 232 16.50 1.84 10.04
C MET A 232 15.61 2.79 9.24
N SER A 233 16.06 4.01 8.98
CA SER A 233 15.33 4.95 8.14
C SER A 233 15.19 4.46 6.70
N ASP A 234 16.21 3.86 6.10
CA ASP A 234 16.12 3.28 4.76
C ASP A 234 15.20 2.05 4.74
N ILE A 235 15.21 1.25 5.81
CA ILE A 235 14.32 0.09 5.94
C ILE A 235 12.87 0.55 6.03
N ARG A 236 12.55 1.53 6.87
CA ARG A 236 11.20 2.07 7.04
C ARG A 236 10.65 2.64 5.73
N VAL A 237 11.43 3.49 5.07
CA VAL A 237 11.08 4.08 3.77
C VAL A 237 10.91 2.99 2.70
N GLY A 238 11.87 2.07 2.61
CA GLY A 238 11.82 0.98 1.63
C GLY A 238 10.65 0.04 1.84
N THR A 239 10.34 -0.32 3.10
CA THR A 239 9.19 -1.16 3.43
C THR A 239 7.88 -0.48 3.08
N PHE A 240 7.70 0.81 3.43
CA PHE A 240 6.48 1.54 3.06
C PHE A 240 6.24 1.50 1.54
N ILE A 241 7.26 1.82 0.75
CA ILE A 241 7.17 1.81 -0.71
C ILE A 241 6.86 0.41 -1.25
N HIS A 242 7.45 -0.63 -0.65
CA HIS A 242 7.21 -2.03 -1.02
C HIS A 242 5.76 -2.46 -0.75
N GLU A 243 5.26 -2.21 0.45
CA GLU A 243 3.92 -2.65 0.86
C GLU A 243 2.82 -1.85 0.14
N LEU A 244 3.00 -0.53 -0.06
CA LEU A 244 2.10 0.23 -0.92
C LEU A 244 2.18 -0.24 -2.38
N GLY A 245 3.36 -0.66 -2.85
CA GLY A 245 3.53 -1.28 -4.16
C GLY A 245 2.65 -2.52 -4.34
N HIS A 246 2.54 -3.38 -3.33
CA HIS A 246 1.59 -4.52 -3.35
C HIS A 246 0.14 -4.04 -3.49
N ASN A 247 -0.26 -2.99 -2.78
CA ASN A 247 -1.61 -2.42 -2.95
C ASN A 247 -1.86 -1.96 -4.40
N LEU A 248 -0.84 -1.46 -5.06
CA LEU A 248 -0.90 -1.03 -6.47
C LEU A 248 -0.73 -2.19 -7.47
N GLY A 249 -0.71 -3.45 -7.00
CA GLY A 249 -0.64 -4.65 -7.85
C GLY A 249 0.77 -5.08 -8.24
N LEU A 250 1.82 -4.47 -7.70
CA LEU A 250 3.21 -4.89 -7.94
C LEU A 250 3.55 -6.14 -7.11
N GLN A 251 4.32 -7.08 -7.68
CA GLN A 251 4.73 -8.35 -7.06
C GLN A 251 6.24 -8.40 -6.84
#